data_d0841d74244cd9b50ab7db6586a22c8a
#
_entry.id   d0841d74244cd9b50ab7db6586a22c8a
#
_cell.length_a   1.000
_cell.length_b   1.000
_cell.length_c   1.000
_cell.angle_alpha   90.00
_cell.angle_beta   90.00
_cell.angle_gamma   90.00
#
_symmetry.space_group_name_H-M   'P 1'
#
loop_
_entity.id
_entity.type
_entity.pdbx_description
1 polymer ?
#
loop_
_entity_poly.entity_id
_entity_poly.type
_entity_poly.pdbx_seq_one_letter_code
_entity_poly.pdbx_strand_id
1 'polypeptide(L)'
;VPKHADSSTRGYPPSGDPKSGESPSGESPRPLTKAEYEELAGFRAALRKYLRFSEELVRAHGLTPQQYQLLLAVKGYPGRDWATVGELAEQLQLRHHSVVELIDRAQRADLVCRAADPGDARVVRVQLTPKGAGSLGRLSALHKEQLLRLDPDSLSIPFTDPD
;
A
#
# COMPACT_ATOMS: atom_id res chain seq x y z
N VAL A 1 32.05 -30.35 -54.37
CA VAL A 1 31.82 -31.59 -53.59
C VAL A 1 33.00 -31.86 -52.67
N PRO A 2 32.89 -32.31 -51.44
CA PRO A 2 31.76 -32.71 -50.62
C PRO A 2 31.80 -32.17 -49.18
N LYS A 3 30.68 -32.27 -48.53
CA LYS A 3 30.30 -33.17 -47.43
C LYS A 3 30.47 -32.73 -45.95
N HIS A 4 29.35 -32.96 -45.29
CA HIS A 4 29.05 -33.36 -43.90
C HIS A 4 28.99 -32.21 -42.88
N ALA A 5 27.78 -31.80 -42.41
CA ALA A 5 26.92 -32.49 -41.47
C ALA A 5 27.63 -32.74 -40.13
N ASP A 6 27.29 -31.97 -39.10
CA ASP A 6 26.90 -32.58 -37.85
C ASP A 6 25.95 -31.67 -37.05
N SER A 7 24.77 -32.18 -36.84
CA SER A 7 23.72 -31.66 -36.02
C SER A 7 23.97 -32.11 -34.58
N SER A 8 24.35 -31.22 -33.71
CA SER A 8 24.34 -31.49 -32.25
C SER A 8 23.14 -30.84 -31.59
N THR A 9 22.08 -31.61 -31.55
CA THR A 9 20.89 -31.38 -30.77
C THR A 9 21.25 -31.40 -29.27
N ARG A 10 21.39 -30.23 -28.65
CA ARG A 10 21.41 -30.19 -27.17
C ARG A 10 19.98 -30.27 -26.69
N GLY A 11 19.66 -31.46 -26.15
CA GLY A 11 18.39 -31.72 -25.48
C GLY A 11 18.21 -30.81 -24.25
N TYR A 12 17.09 -30.14 -24.21
CA TYR A 12 16.57 -29.51 -23.02
C TYR A 12 16.17 -30.62 -22.04
N PRO A 13 16.51 -30.50 -20.73
CA PRO A 13 15.98 -31.42 -19.73
C PRO A 13 14.48 -31.18 -19.60
N PRO A 14 13.67 -32.21 -19.28
CA PRO A 14 12.25 -32.10 -19.13
C PRO A 14 11.95 -31.20 -17.92
N SER A 15 11.05 -30.25 -18.12
CA SER A 15 10.43 -29.40 -17.11
C SER A 15 9.85 -30.30 -16.02
N GLY A 16 10.42 -30.28 -14.82
CA GLY A 16 9.82 -30.90 -13.67
C GLY A 16 8.50 -30.17 -13.35
N ASP A 17 7.42 -30.93 -13.27
CA ASP A 17 6.12 -30.45 -12.82
C ASP A 17 6.26 -29.76 -11.45
N PRO A 18 5.67 -28.57 -11.25
CA PRO A 18 5.60 -28.00 -9.94
C PRO A 18 4.71 -28.93 -9.08
N LYS A 19 5.34 -29.51 -8.07
CA LYS A 19 4.63 -30.28 -7.05
C LYS A 19 3.45 -29.46 -6.56
N SER A 20 2.26 -30.00 -6.76
CA SER A 20 1.01 -29.55 -6.20
C SER A 20 1.22 -29.29 -4.70
N GLY A 21 1.29 -28.02 -4.33
CA GLY A 21 1.20 -27.61 -2.94
C GLY A 21 -0.20 -28.00 -2.47
N GLU A 22 -0.27 -28.99 -1.58
CA GLU A 22 -1.48 -29.31 -0.85
C GLU A 22 -1.96 -28.06 -0.13
N SER A 23 -3.07 -27.50 -0.58
CA SER A 23 -3.82 -26.51 0.18
C SER A 23 -4.26 -27.16 1.48
N PRO A 24 -4.05 -26.50 2.64
CA PRO A 24 -4.53 -27.03 3.90
C PRO A 24 -6.05 -27.13 3.89
N SER A 25 -6.56 -28.34 4.15
CA SER A 25 -7.93 -28.73 4.49
C SER A 25 -9.05 -28.05 3.69
N GLY A 26 -9.58 -28.81 2.72
CA GLY A 26 -10.74 -28.48 1.88
C GLY A 26 -12.08 -28.49 2.62
N GLU A 27 -12.22 -27.75 3.71
CA GLU A 27 -13.50 -27.42 4.30
C GLU A 27 -14.02 -26.15 3.64
N SER A 28 -15.12 -26.27 2.91
CA SER A 28 -15.81 -25.09 2.41
C SER A 28 -16.21 -24.21 3.60
N PRO A 29 -15.93 -22.90 3.55
CA PRO A 29 -16.26 -22.01 4.66
C PRO A 29 -17.76 -22.10 4.96
N ARG A 30 -18.13 -22.26 6.23
CA ARG A 30 -19.52 -22.29 6.64
C ARG A 30 -20.24 -21.00 6.24
N PRO A 31 -21.52 -21.05 5.89
CA PRO A 31 -22.30 -19.85 5.67
C PRO A 31 -22.34 -18.97 6.92
N LEU A 32 -22.23 -17.66 6.73
CA LEU A 32 -22.36 -16.70 7.82
C LEU A 32 -23.77 -16.66 8.38
N THR A 33 -23.90 -16.44 9.68
CA THR A 33 -25.17 -16.14 10.34
C THR A 33 -25.63 -14.73 9.99
N LYS A 34 -26.89 -14.41 10.28
CA LYS A 34 -27.44 -13.05 10.10
C LYS A 34 -26.67 -12.02 10.92
N ALA A 35 -26.31 -12.33 12.17
CA ALA A 35 -25.53 -11.46 13.06
C ALA A 35 -24.15 -11.15 12.46
N GLU A 36 -23.42 -12.15 11.96
CA GLU A 36 -22.13 -11.97 11.31
C GLU A 36 -22.21 -11.12 10.03
N TYR A 37 -23.32 -11.21 9.28
CA TYR A 37 -23.55 -10.28 8.15
C TYR A 37 -23.80 -8.85 8.63
N GLU A 38 -24.50 -8.64 9.73
CA GLU A 38 -24.75 -7.32 10.32
C GLU A 38 -23.45 -6.68 10.79
N GLU A 39 -22.59 -7.40 11.50
CA GLU A 39 -21.25 -6.94 11.92
C GLU A 39 -20.38 -6.55 10.73
N LEU A 40 -20.28 -7.40 9.72
CA LEU A 40 -19.51 -7.11 8.51
C LEU A 40 -20.04 -5.89 7.76
N ALA A 41 -21.35 -5.74 7.67
CA ALA A 41 -22.00 -4.61 7.03
C ALA A 41 -21.75 -3.32 7.81
N GLY A 42 -21.81 -3.35 9.14
CA GLY A 42 -21.52 -2.25 10.05
C GLY A 42 -20.08 -1.77 9.93
N PHE A 43 -19.13 -2.68 10.03
CA PHE A 43 -17.70 -2.39 9.83
C PHE A 43 -17.44 -1.71 8.48
N ARG A 44 -17.96 -2.28 7.38
CA ARG A 44 -17.77 -1.69 6.05
C ARG A 44 -18.44 -0.32 5.90
N ALA A 45 -19.56 -0.09 6.58
CA ALA A 45 -20.23 1.22 6.59
C ALA A 45 -19.39 2.25 7.35
N ALA A 46 -18.85 1.91 8.52
CA ALA A 46 -17.97 2.76 9.30
C ALA A 46 -16.69 3.12 8.54
N LEU A 47 -16.05 2.14 7.91
CA LEU A 47 -14.87 2.35 7.08
C LEU A 47 -15.14 3.32 5.92
N ARG A 48 -16.25 3.14 5.18
CA ARG A 48 -16.63 4.06 4.10
C ARG A 48 -16.87 5.47 4.61
N LYS A 49 -17.52 5.62 5.77
CA LYS A 49 -17.78 6.93 6.39
C LYS A 49 -16.47 7.62 6.75
N TYR A 50 -15.54 6.91 7.34
CA TYR A 50 -14.21 7.43 7.69
C TYR A 50 -13.41 7.85 6.45
N LEU A 51 -13.36 7.00 5.43
CA LEU A 51 -12.61 7.30 4.18
C LEU A 51 -13.19 8.52 3.47
N ARG A 52 -14.52 8.64 3.42
CA ARG A 52 -15.19 9.83 2.86
C ARG A 52 -14.83 11.11 3.60
N PHE A 53 -14.91 11.08 4.93
CA PHE A 53 -14.47 12.19 5.77
C PHE A 53 -13.01 12.56 5.49
N SER A 54 -12.13 11.57 5.45
CA SER A 54 -10.71 11.75 5.16
C SER A 54 -10.47 12.44 3.82
N GLU A 55 -11.16 12.00 2.76
CA GLU A 55 -11.05 12.60 1.44
C GLU A 55 -11.54 14.04 1.38
N GLU A 56 -12.68 14.34 2.01
CA GLU A 56 -13.26 15.68 2.09
C GLU A 56 -12.31 16.63 2.84
N LEU A 57 -11.80 16.19 3.99
CA LEU A 57 -10.84 16.95 4.80
C LEU A 57 -9.56 17.27 4.02
N VAL A 58 -8.99 16.28 3.36
CA VAL A 58 -7.74 16.44 2.58
C VAL A 58 -7.93 17.43 1.44
N ARG A 59 -9.05 17.33 0.70
CA ARG A 59 -9.38 18.27 -0.39
C ARG A 59 -9.59 19.70 0.13
N ALA A 60 -10.27 19.86 1.27
CA ALA A 60 -10.47 21.17 1.90
C ALA A 60 -9.15 21.85 2.30
N HIS A 61 -8.08 21.08 2.48
CA HIS A 61 -6.74 21.58 2.82
C HIS A 61 -5.79 21.63 1.60
N GLY A 62 -6.32 21.54 0.38
CA GLY A 62 -5.56 21.74 -0.87
C GLY A 62 -4.67 20.58 -1.28
N LEU A 63 -4.89 19.38 -0.72
CA LEU A 63 -4.22 18.16 -1.15
C LEU A 63 -5.18 17.20 -1.85
N THR A 64 -4.63 16.31 -2.67
CA THR A 64 -5.41 15.16 -3.14
C THR A 64 -5.30 14.01 -2.12
N PRO A 65 -6.30 13.12 -2.04
CA PRO A 65 -6.23 11.93 -1.18
C PRO A 65 -4.95 11.09 -1.41
N GLN A 66 -4.55 10.94 -2.66
CA GLN A 66 -3.33 10.20 -3.01
C GLN A 66 -2.05 10.90 -2.51
N GLN A 67 -1.99 12.23 -2.58
CA GLN A 67 -0.86 12.98 -2.01
C GLN A 67 -0.79 12.80 -0.50
N TYR A 68 -1.92 12.90 0.21
CA TYR A 68 -1.95 12.67 1.65
C TYR A 68 -1.48 11.25 2.02
N GLN A 69 -1.97 10.23 1.32
CA GLN A 69 -1.54 8.85 1.52
C GLN A 69 -0.03 8.68 1.27
N LEU A 70 0.51 9.30 0.21
CA LEU A 70 1.95 9.29 -0.07
C LEU A 70 2.74 9.91 1.08
N LEU A 71 2.35 11.10 1.54
CA LEU A 71 3.04 11.78 2.65
C LEU A 71 3.02 10.94 3.93
N LEU A 72 1.87 10.33 4.22
CA LEU A 72 1.70 9.46 5.38
C LEU A 72 2.56 8.20 5.27
N ALA A 73 2.62 7.57 4.09
CA ALA A 73 3.44 6.40 3.82
C ALA A 73 4.94 6.67 3.98
N VAL A 74 5.41 7.83 3.49
CA VAL A 74 6.82 8.23 3.65
C VAL A 74 7.15 8.52 5.11
N LYS A 75 6.33 9.31 5.80
CA LYS A 75 6.60 9.71 7.20
C LYS A 75 6.41 8.58 8.19
N GLY A 76 5.47 7.70 7.94
CA GLY A 76 5.15 6.55 8.79
C GLY A 76 5.95 5.29 8.45
N TYR A 77 6.97 5.38 7.59
CA TYR A 77 7.77 4.21 7.26
C TYR A 77 8.57 3.71 8.48
N PRO A 78 8.57 2.41 8.78
CA PRO A 78 9.20 1.90 9.99
C PRO A 78 10.71 2.23 10.07
N GLY A 79 11.14 2.81 11.19
CA GLY A 79 12.55 3.07 11.51
C GLY A 79 13.22 4.23 10.77
N ARG A 80 12.50 4.95 9.87
CA ARG A 80 13.07 6.06 9.10
C ARG A 80 12.00 7.01 8.55
N ASP A 81 12.40 8.22 8.15
CA ASP A 81 11.54 9.26 7.60
C ASP A 81 11.63 9.37 6.06
N TRP A 82 11.91 8.27 5.38
CA TRP A 82 12.01 8.18 3.93
C TRP A 82 11.63 6.77 3.45
N ALA A 83 11.28 6.66 2.19
CA ALA A 83 11.02 5.37 1.56
C ALA A 83 11.49 5.38 0.10
N THR A 84 11.73 4.22 -0.48
CA THR A 84 12.01 4.06 -1.90
C THR A 84 10.71 3.94 -2.70
N VAL A 85 10.79 4.12 -4.03
CA VAL A 85 9.62 3.96 -4.92
C VAL A 85 9.01 2.56 -4.82
N GLY A 86 9.85 1.51 -4.73
CA GLY A 86 9.38 0.14 -4.60
C GLY A 86 8.58 -0.08 -3.31
N GLU A 87 9.11 0.36 -2.18
CA GLU A 87 8.44 0.26 -0.88
C GLU A 87 7.12 1.04 -0.84
N LEU A 88 7.09 2.22 -1.46
CA LEU A 88 5.85 3.00 -1.57
C LEU A 88 4.83 2.32 -2.48
N ALA A 89 5.27 1.61 -3.53
CA ALA A 89 4.38 0.85 -4.39
C ALA A 89 3.70 -0.30 -3.64
N GLU A 90 4.45 -1.02 -2.82
CA GLU A 90 3.92 -2.08 -1.94
C GLU A 90 2.96 -1.51 -0.90
N GLN A 91 3.37 -0.47 -0.17
CA GLN A 91 2.57 0.10 0.91
C GLN A 91 1.27 0.75 0.41
N LEU A 92 1.31 1.43 -0.74
CA LEU A 92 0.15 2.08 -1.35
C LEU A 92 -0.68 1.13 -2.22
N GLN A 93 -0.24 -0.11 -2.42
CA GLN A 93 -0.88 -1.10 -3.30
C GLN A 93 -1.09 -0.54 -4.73
N LEU A 94 -0.07 0.17 -5.23
CA LEU A 94 -0.05 0.77 -6.56
C LEU A 94 1.04 0.15 -7.44
N ARG A 95 0.86 0.24 -8.75
CA ARG A 95 1.92 -0.14 -9.70
C ARG A 95 3.08 0.84 -9.62
N HIS A 96 4.30 0.36 -9.81
CA HIS A 96 5.53 1.16 -9.72
C HIS A 96 5.46 2.48 -10.53
N HIS A 97 5.03 2.43 -11.78
CA HIS A 97 4.91 3.63 -12.62
C HIS A 97 3.88 4.64 -12.08
N SER A 98 2.77 4.16 -11.50
CA SER A 98 1.76 5.05 -10.89
C SER A 98 2.31 5.78 -9.66
N VAL A 99 3.18 5.12 -8.89
CA VAL A 99 3.86 5.75 -7.75
C VAL A 99 4.88 6.78 -8.23
N VAL A 100 5.64 6.48 -9.29
CA VAL A 100 6.56 7.46 -9.91
C VAL A 100 5.82 8.73 -10.30
N GLU A 101 4.70 8.61 -11.01
CA GLU A 101 3.87 9.75 -11.40
C GLU A 101 3.28 10.51 -10.20
N LEU A 102 2.89 9.79 -9.15
CA LEU A 102 2.38 10.40 -7.92
C LEU A 102 3.48 11.21 -7.22
N ILE A 103 4.68 10.66 -7.11
CA ILE A 103 5.85 11.35 -6.56
C ILE A 103 6.21 12.58 -7.40
N ASP A 104 6.17 12.48 -8.73
CA ASP A 104 6.44 13.62 -9.63
C ASP A 104 5.45 14.76 -9.41
N ARG A 105 4.16 14.44 -9.27
CA ARG A 105 3.13 15.45 -8.94
C ARG A 105 3.34 16.05 -7.55
N ALA A 106 3.67 15.24 -6.56
CA ALA A 106 3.93 15.69 -5.20
C ALA A 106 5.21 16.56 -5.12
N GLN A 107 6.25 16.22 -5.89
CA GLN A 107 7.47 17.02 -5.98
C GLN A 107 7.22 18.38 -6.66
N ARG A 108 6.45 18.42 -7.74
CA ARG A 108 6.03 19.70 -8.36
C ARG A 108 5.21 20.59 -7.41
N ALA A 109 4.47 19.99 -6.48
CA ALA A 109 3.72 20.71 -5.44
C ALA A 109 4.58 21.07 -4.21
N ASP A 110 5.88 20.76 -4.25
CA ASP A 110 6.83 20.97 -3.14
C ASP A 110 6.41 20.25 -1.84
N LEU A 111 5.90 19.03 -1.97
CA LEU A 111 5.49 18.21 -0.82
C LEU A 111 6.53 17.14 -0.46
N VAL A 112 7.24 16.63 -1.47
CA VAL A 112 8.31 15.65 -1.32
C VAL A 112 9.51 16.04 -2.15
N CYS A 113 10.69 15.48 -1.80
CA CYS A 113 11.91 15.56 -2.60
C CYS A 113 12.52 14.17 -2.77
N ARG A 114 13.32 14.01 -3.83
CA ARG A 114 14.17 12.85 -4.05
C ARG A 114 15.60 13.17 -3.64
N ALA A 115 16.25 12.23 -2.97
CA ALA A 115 17.66 12.30 -2.64
C ALA A 115 18.35 10.97 -2.95
N ALA A 116 19.61 11.00 -3.36
CA ALA A 116 20.40 9.78 -3.46
C ALA A 116 20.65 9.21 -2.06
N ASP A 117 20.65 7.88 -1.95
CA ASP A 117 21.07 7.21 -0.72
C ASP A 117 22.57 7.43 -0.49
N PRO A 118 23.01 7.83 0.73
CA PRO A 118 24.44 8.04 1.01
C PRO A 118 25.28 6.76 0.90
N GLY A 119 24.68 5.59 1.08
CA GLY A 119 25.36 4.29 1.05
C GLY A 119 25.30 3.59 -0.32
N ASP A 120 24.28 3.89 -1.14
CA ASP A 120 24.12 3.33 -2.49
C ASP A 120 23.47 4.35 -3.43
N ALA A 121 24.26 4.95 -4.30
CA ALA A 121 23.80 5.98 -5.24
C ALA A 121 22.71 5.46 -6.25
N ARG A 122 22.52 4.14 -6.37
CA ARG A 122 21.44 3.55 -7.19
C ARG A 122 20.10 3.61 -6.49
N VAL A 123 20.07 3.82 -5.19
CA VAL A 123 18.85 3.92 -4.38
C VAL A 123 18.42 5.38 -4.30
N VAL A 124 17.17 5.65 -4.67
CA VAL A 124 16.56 6.98 -4.56
C VAL A 124 15.60 6.97 -3.37
N ARG A 125 15.88 7.84 -2.42
CA ARG A 125 15.04 8.11 -1.25
C ARG A 125 14.01 9.17 -1.59
N VAL A 126 12.77 8.93 -1.21
CA VAL A 126 11.69 9.92 -1.22
C VAL A 126 11.48 10.40 0.22
N GLN A 127 11.53 11.72 0.43
CA GLN A 127 11.43 12.35 1.74
C GLN A 127 10.41 13.50 1.68
N LEU A 128 9.83 13.87 2.82
CA LEU A 128 9.00 15.06 2.90
C LEU A 128 9.84 16.34 2.88
N THR A 129 9.35 17.35 2.18
CA THR A 129 9.84 18.73 2.37
C THR A 129 9.28 19.32 3.67
N PRO A 130 9.80 20.45 4.17
CA PRO A 130 9.20 21.16 5.30
C PRO A 130 7.73 21.50 5.08
N LYS A 131 7.34 21.88 3.85
CA LYS A 131 5.95 22.14 3.47
C LYS A 131 5.10 20.86 3.53
N GLY A 132 5.60 19.74 3.00
CA GLY A 132 4.93 18.44 3.05
C GLY A 132 4.73 17.97 4.48
N ALA A 133 5.78 18.06 5.32
CA ALA A 133 5.72 17.70 6.73
C ALA A 133 4.71 18.57 7.52
N GLY A 134 4.69 19.87 7.28
CA GLY A 134 3.72 20.77 7.91
C GLY A 134 2.28 20.50 7.48
N SER A 135 2.05 20.21 6.20
CA SER A 135 0.72 19.84 5.68
C SER A 135 0.24 18.51 6.26
N LEU A 136 1.12 17.49 6.27
CA LEU A 136 0.83 16.20 6.86
C LEU A 136 0.50 16.32 8.35
N GLY A 137 1.31 17.06 9.12
CA GLY A 137 1.13 17.23 10.57
C GLY A 137 -0.26 17.78 10.92
N ARG A 138 -0.70 18.84 10.22
CA ARG A 138 -2.03 19.42 10.40
C ARG A 138 -3.15 18.43 10.11
N LEU A 139 -3.08 17.76 8.97
CA LEU A 139 -4.10 16.79 8.55
C LEU A 139 -4.14 15.56 9.46
N SER A 140 -2.98 15.04 9.85
CA SER A 140 -2.91 13.87 10.73
C SER A 140 -3.50 14.14 12.12
N ALA A 141 -3.34 15.36 12.65
CA ALA A 141 -3.97 15.74 13.90
C ALA A 141 -5.51 15.71 13.81
N LEU A 142 -6.07 16.25 12.72
CA LEU A 142 -7.51 16.23 12.46
C LEU A 142 -8.05 14.80 12.22
N HIS A 143 -7.32 13.98 11.49
CA HIS A 143 -7.66 12.58 11.31
C HIS A 143 -7.67 11.80 12.63
N LYS A 144 -6.63 12.00 13.47
CA LYS A 144 -6.55 11.39 14.78
C LYS A 144 -7.75 11.79 15.68
N GLU A 145 -8.10 13.07 15.69
CA GLU A 145 -9.27 13.55 16.43
C GLU A 145 -10.57 12.87 15.96
N GLN A 146 -10.74 12.72 14.65
CA GLN A 146 -11.90 12.03 14.10
C GLN A 146 -11.91 10.54 14.42
N LEU A 147 -10.76 9.87 14.35
CA LEU A 147 -10.66 8.45 14.74
C LEU A 147 -11.05 8.22 16.20
N LEU A 148 -10.62 9.12 17.09
CA LEU A 148 -10.97 9.05 18.51
C LEU A 148 -12.47 9.33 18.79
N ARG A 149 -13.20 9.91 17.85
CA ARG A 149 -14.66 10.13 17.93
C ARG A 149 -15.47 8.98 17.35
N LEU A 150 -14.83 8.09 16.60
CA LEU A 150 -15.51 6.89 16.15
C LEU A 150 -15.71 5.94 17.33
N ASP A 151 -16.87 5.30 17.35
CA ASP A 151 -17.11 4.23 18.30
C ASP A 151 -16.06 3.12 18.08
N PRO A 152 -15.28 2.75 19.11
CA PRO A 152 -14.27 1.70 18.99
C PRO A 152 -14.82 0.40 18.41
N ASP A 153 -16.04 0.03 18.77
CA ASP A 153 -16.69 -1.19 18.33
C ASP A 153 -17.04 -1.16 16.83
N SER A 154 -17.27 0.03 16.27
CA SER A 154 -17.64 0.18 14.85
C SER A 154 -16.47 -0.01 13.87
N LEU A 155 -15.22 0.04 14.35
CA LEU A 155 -13.99 -0.26 13.59
C LEU A 155 -13.29 -1.52 14.07
N SER A 156 -13.84 -2.25 15.02
CA SER A 156 -13.35 -3.57 15.40
C SER A 156 -13.39 -4.51 14.21
N ILE A 157 -12.32 -5.27 14.02
CA ILE A 157 -12.28 -6.27 12.94
C ILE A 157 -13.31 -7.36 13.30
N PRO A 158 -14.35 -7.57 12.46
CA PRO A 158 -15.33 -8.61 12.71
C PRO A 158 -14.63 -9.98 12.71
N PHE A 159 -15.13 -10.91 13.53
CA PHE A 159 -14.62 -12.29 13.64
C PHE A 159 -13.22 -12.44 14.28
N THR A 160 -12.76 -11.49 15.07
CA THR A 160 -11.67 -11.74 16.01
C THR A 160 -12.23 -12.59 17.14
N ASP A 161 -11.76 -13.84 17.28
CA ASP A 161 -12.05 -14.65 18.44
C ASP A 161 -11.59 -13.88 19.70
N PRO A 162 -12.43 -13.72 20.71
CA PRO A 162 -11.96 -13.25 22.01
C PRO A 162 -11.00 -14.33 22.56
N ASP A 163 -9.76 -13.94 22.84
CA ASP A 163 -8.79 -14.77 23.58
C ASP A 163 -9.35 -15.22 24.95
#